data_780add1dfc241821a7059131c82b1b0d
#
_entry.id   780add1dfc241821a7059131c82b1b0d
#
_cell.length_a   1.000
_cell.length_b   1.000
_cell.length_c   1.000
_cell.angle_alpha   90.00
_cell.angle_beta   90.00
_cell.angle_gamma   90.00
#
_symmetry.space_group_name_H-M   'P 1'
#
loop_
_entity.id
_entity.type
_entity.pdbx_description
1 polymer ?
#
loop_
_entity_poly.entity_id
_entity_poly.type
_entity_poly.pdbx_seq_one_letter_code
_entity_poly.pdbx_strand_id
1 'polypeptide(L)'
;MNDFATYLHPQTFCTSKPIESISFMGYSFPYYNQVRQALAQALAEYPALPLRKAQRSNYLNVHTAEYLRKLALNALERPLDEVSAALPELSIECEGLEYGLPAYLYGLGGMMEAIDQMKKGNLKRAYCFSMVGHHAYSNWGHGYCLLNPLAAAARYAQMQGFEKILMIDWDIHHGDGTQSIFSHDPSIYCISIHSAVDLYMAKASDLKYGTTTAAKAVGHCNIPILNTSFSVDIVEELGLTGKFYSGHESINIFQQSLDCLPWQPDLITIFSGYDSHRDDCGKCTTGWTNADFCKLTEIVLDATKRYRCPVLSSHGGGYRLPVTVAAAVVHVKTLATYR
;
A
#
# COMPACT_ATOMS: atom_id res chain seq x y z
N MET A 1 -13.65 17.68 18.31
CA MET A 1 -13.52 16.34 17.70
C MET A 1 -12.11 16.23 17.14
N ASN A 2 -11.42 15.13 17.36
CA ASN A 2 -10.09 14.95 16.79
C ASN A 2 -10.23 14.58 15.31
N ASP A 3 -9.72 15.43 14.43
CA ASP A 3 -9.78 15.21 12.96
C ASP A 3 -8.90 14.05 12.48
N PHE A 4 -8.11 13.42 13.38
CA PHE A 4 -7.13 12.37 13.09
C PHE A 4 -7.19 11.23 14.12
N ALA A 5 -6.99 9.99 13.65
CA ALA A 5 -6.86 8.79 14.50
C ALA A 5 -5.92 7.76 13.86
N THR A 6 -5.39 6.85 14.70
CA THR A 6 -4.54 5.73 14.29
C THR A 6 -5.23 4.37 14.50
N TYR A 7 -4.79 3.35 13.74
CA TYR A 7 -5.16 1.96 13.96
C TYR A 7 -3.90 1.08 13.94
N LEU A 8 -3.39 0.78 15.13
CA LEU A 8 -2.12 0.07 15.36
C LEU A 8 -2.29 -1.14 16.29
N HIS A 9 -3.45 -1.78 16.23
CA HIS A 9 -3.79 -2.89 17.13
C HIS A 9 -2.89 -4.12 16.95
N PRO A 10 -2.53 -4.83 18.04
CA PRO A 10 -1.73 -6.05 17.97
C PRO A 10 -2.32 -7.13 17.04
N GLN A 11 -3.65 -7.20 16.94
CA GLN A 11 -4.36 -8.19 16.12
C GLN A 11 -4.09 -8.06 14.61
N THR A 12 -3.55 -6.92 14.13
CA THR A 12 -3.10 -6.78 12.75
C THR A 12 -1.90 -7.69 12.42
N PHE A 13 -1.39 -8.43 13.40
CA PHE A 13 -0.33 -9.44 13.28
C PHE A 13 -0.69 -10.78 13.89
N CYS A 14 -1.96 -11.12 14.00
CA CYS A 14 -2.36 -12.44 14.48
C CYS A 14 -2.32 -13.47 13.35
N THR A 15 -1.98 -14.70 13.70
CA THR A 15 -1.93 -15.85 12.80
C THR A 15 -2.93 -16.92 13.22
N SER A 16 -3.31 -17.78 12.28
CA SER A 16 -4.18 -18.95 12.57
C SER A 16 -3.45 -20.10 13.28
N LYS A 17 -2.11 -20.08 13.26
CA LYS A 17 -1.24 -21.05 13.95
C LYS A 17 -0.16 -20.30 14.72
N PRO A 18 0.49 -20.88 15.75
CA PRO A 18 1.59 -20.24 16.48
C PRO A 18 2.71 -19.83 15.52
N ILE A 19 3.21 -18.60 15.65
CA ILE A 19 4.27 -18.07 14.76
C ILE A 19 5.52 -18.95 14.79
N GLU A 20 5.88 -19.47 15.96
CA GLU A 20 7.04 -20.33 16.16
C GLU A 20 6.96 -21.65 15.37
N SER A 21 5.76 -22.06 14.99
CA SER A 21 5.52 -23.28 14.23
C SER A 21 5.45 -23.04 12.71
N ILE A 22 5.58 -21.81 12.25
CA ILE A 22 5.46 -21.44 10.83
C ILE A 22 6.85 -21.11 10.29
N SER A 23 7.51 -22.10 9.68
CA SER A 23 8.88 -21.95 9.18
C SER A 23 9.03 -21.05 7.94
N PHE A 24 7.94 -20.71 7.26
CA PHE A 24 7.93 -20.00 5.97
C PHE A 24 7.24 -18.63 5.96
N MET A 25 6.75 -18.12 7.09
CA MET A 25 6.20 -16.77 7.08
C MET A 25 7.25 -15.70 6.73
N GLY A 26 8.33 -16.15 6.18
CA GLY A 26 9.39 -15.31 5.72
C GLY A 26 9.90 -14.34 6.79
N TYR A 27 10.99 -13.76 6.50
CA TYR A 27 11.60 -12.63 7.19
C TYR A 27 10.62 -11.45 7.44
N SER A 28 9.60 -11.30 6.60
CA SER A 28 8.74 -10.12 6.61
C SER A 28 7.74 -10.06 7.77
N PHE A 29 7.11 -11.18 8.16
CA PHE A 29 6.00 -11.13 9.11
C PHE A 29 6.43 -10.72 10.54
N PRO A 30 7.48 -11.31 11.15
CA PRO A 30 7.99 -10.85 12.45
C PRO A 30 8.52 -9.41 12.41
N TYR A 31 9.15 -9.03 11.31
CA TYR A 31 9.68 -7.69 11.09
C TYR A 31 8.56 -6.64 11.10
N TYR A 32 7.47 -6.86 10.36
CA TYR A 32 6.32 -5.96 10.35
C TYR A 32 5.69 -5.80 11.74
N ASN A 33 5.67 -6.85 12.56
CA ASN A 33 5.21 -6.71 13.94
C ASN A 33 6.13 -5.80 14.78
N GLN A 34 7.45 -5.87 14.59
CA GLN A 34 8.38 -4.95 15.25
C GLN A 34 8.14 -3.50 14.83
N VAL A 35 7.93 -3.26 13.53
CA VAL A 35 7.56 -1.93 13.01
C VAL A 35 6.27 -1.43 13.67
N ARG A 36 5.21 -2.26 13.67
CA ARG A 36 3.95 -1.90 14.32
C ARG A 36 4.11 -1.55 15.80
N GLN A 37 4.87 -2.36 16.55
CA GLN A 37 5.12 -2.13 17.98
C GLN A 37 5.84 -0.79 18.21
N ALA A 38 6.87 -0.52 17.43
CA ALA A 38 7.61 0.74 17.51
C ALA A 38 6.72 1.94 17.16
N LEU A 39 5.88 1.83 16.15
CA LEU A 39 4.91 2.87 15.77
C LEU A 39 3.84 3.06 16.84
N ALA A 40 3.30 1.98 17.42
CA ALA A 40 2.31 2.07 18.49
C ALA A 40 2.86 2.80 19.72
N GLN A 41 4.15 2.60 20.04
CA GLN A 41 4.84 3.33 21.10
C GLN A 41 5.08 4.80 20.74
N ALA A 42 5.61 5.08 19.53
CA ALA A 42 5.94 6.43 19.08
C ALA A 42 4.74 7.34 18.86
N LEU A 43 3.57 6.76 18.63
CA LEU A 43 2.32 7.45 18.27
C LEU A 43 1.23 7.27 19.34
N ALA A 44 1.59 6.85 20.53
CA ALA A 44 0.66 6.57 21.63
C ALA A 44 -0.16 7.80 22.09
N GLU A 45 0.28 9.00 21.74
CA GLU A 45 -0.42 10.27 22.04
C GLU A 45 -1.68 10.47 21.17
N TYR A 46 -1.78 9.79 20.03
CA TYR A 46 -2.92 9.95 19.12
C TYR A 46 -4.06 8.99 19.45
N PRO A 47 -5.33 9.43 19.26
CA PRO A 47 -6.47 8.57 19.51
C PRO A 47 -6.44 7.33 18.60
N ALA A 48 -6.75 6.18 19.20
CA ALA A 48 -6.86 4.92 18.48
C ALA A 48 -8.31 4.66 18.05
N LEU A 49 -8.48 4.18 16.82
CA LEU A 49 -9.77 3.64 16.36
C LEU A 49 -10.10 2.33 17.11
N PRO A 50 -11.37 2.01 17.33
CA PRO A 50 -11.76 0.78 17.97
C PRO A 50 -11.38 -0.45 17.13
N LEU A 51 -11.09 -1.56 17.82
CA LEU A 51 -10.79 -2.82 17.18
C LEU A 51 -11.99 -3.32 16.37
N ARG A 52 -11.76 -3.60 15.08
CA ARG A 52 -12.74 -4.19 14.17
C ARG A 52 -12.11 -5.30 13.35
N LYS A 53 -12.83 -6.39 13.14
CA LYS A 53 -12.44 -7.48 12.24
C LYS A 53 -13.37 -7.49 11.03
N ALA A 54 -12.80 -7.41 9.82
CA ALA A 54 -13.55 -7.60 8.59
C ALA A 54 -13.92 -9.08 8.39
N GLN A 55 -14.87 -9.35 7.52
CA GLN A 55 -15.19 -10.69 7.05
C GLN A 55 -14.41 -11.01 5.77
N ARG A 56 -14.17 -12.29 5.49
CA ARG A 56 -13.54 -12.70 4.21
C ARG A 56 -14.34 -12.23 2.99
N SER A 57 -15.65 -12.17 3.11
CA SER A 57 -16.54 -11.67 2.06
C SER A 57 -16.27 -10.21 1.66
N ASN A 58 -15.66 -9.39 2.53
CA ASN A 58 -15.29 -8.03 2.18
C ASN A 58 -14.17 -7.97 1.11
N TYR A 59 -13.40 -9.04 0.95
CA TYR A 59 -12.39 -9.17 -0.10
C TYR A 59 -12.95 -9.65 -1.46
N LEU A 60 -14.19 -10.15 -1.53
CA LEU A 60 -14.82 -10.61 -2.79
C LEU A 60 -14.99 -9.48 -3.82
N ASN A 61 -14.93 -8.24 -3.40
CA ASN A 61 -15.01 -7.08 -4.29
C ASN A 61 -13.69 -6.78 -5.04
N VAL A 62 -12.61 -7.46 -4.66
CA VAL A 62 -11.27 -7.27 -5.25
C VAL A 62 -10.56 -8.58 -5.57
N HIS A 63 -10.92 -9.68 -4.89
CA HIS A 63 -10.35 -11.00 -5.11
C HIS A 63 -11.42 -12.01 -5.52
N THR A 64 -11.03 -12.99 -6.34
CA THR A 64 -11.95 -14.06 -6.77
C THR A 64 -12.33 -14.97 -5.59
N ALA A 65 -13.56 -15.47 -5.61
CA ALA A 65 -14.05 -16.41 -4.59
C ALA A 65 -13.19 -17.69 -4.54
N GLU A 66 -12.72 -18.15 -5.71
CA GLU A 66 -11.85 -19.31 -5.80
C GLU A 66 -10.52 -19.09 -5.11
N TYR A 67 -9.85 -17.96 -5.37
CA TYR A 67 -8.59 -17.59 -4.72
C TYR A 67 -8.74 -17.54 -3.20
N LEU A 68 -9.75 -16.83 -2.70
CA LEU A 68 -10.02 -16.72 -1.26
C LEU A 68 -10.34 -18.08 -0.62
N ARG A 69 -11.03 -18.99 -1.34
CA ARG A 69 -11.29 -20.34 -0.87
C ARG A 69 -10.01 -21.16 -0.78
N LYS A 70 -9.16 -21.12 -1.81
CA LYS A 70 -7.88 -21.84 -1.84
C LYS A 70 -6.95 -21.40 -0.71
N LEU A 71 -6.80 -20.09 -0.50
CA LEU A 71 -6.01 -19.55 0.61
C LEU A 71 -6.52 -20.06 1.97
N ALA A 72 -7.83 -20.03 2.18
CA ALA A 72 -8.43 -20.47 3.43
C ALA A 72 -8.24 -21.97 3.68
N LEU A 73 -8.39 -22.81 2.66
CA LEU A 73 -8.18 -24.25 2.74
C LEU A 73 -6.70 -24.57 3.03
N ASN A 74 -5.78 -23.92 2.31
CA ASN A 74 -4.36 -24.11 2.52
C ASN A 74 -3.94 -23.76 3.96
N ALA A 75 -4.46 -22.66 4.50
CA ALA A 75 -4.21 -22.27 5.89
C ALA A 75 -4.73 -23.26 6.94
N LEU A 76 -5.76 -24.05 6.61
CA LEU A 76 -6.35 -25.05 7.51
C LEU A 76 -5.70 -26.43 7.38
N GLU A 77 -5.42 -26.86 6.15
CA GLU A 77 -5.10 -28.25 5.82
C GLU A 77 -3.60 -28.51 5.69
N ARG A 78 -2.80 -27.49 5.38
CA ARG A 78 -1.36 -27.67 5.16
C ARG A 78 -0.64 -28.07 6.45
N PRO A 79 0.08 -29.21 6.48
CA PRO A 79 0.95 -29.56 7.58
C PRO A 79 2.07 -28.53 7.76
N LEU A 80 2.48 -28.28 9.01
CA LEU A 80 3.50 -27.26 9.33
C LEU A 80 4.92 -27.67 8.89
N ASP A 81 5.15 -28.93 8.69
CA ASP A 81 6.42 -29.58 8.41
C ASP A 81 6.61 -29.97 6.92
N GLU A 82 5.57 -29.85 6.13
CA GLU A 82 5.68 -30.08 4.70
C GLU A 82 6.02 -28.77 3.96
N VAL A 83 7.19 -28.75 3.33
CA VAL A 83 7.50 -27.89 2.19
C VAL A 83 6.70 -28.40 1.00
N SER A 84 5.39 -28.39 1.10
CA SER A 84 4.55 -28.85 0.02
C SER A 84 4.47 -27.80 -1.08
N ALA A 85 4.21 -28.25 -2.28
CA ALA A 85 4.07 -27.41 -3.47
C ALA A 85 3.34 -26.10 -3.15
N ALA A 86 4.00 -25.00 -3.40
CA ALA A 86 3.41 -23.67 -3.33
C ALA A 86 2.06 -23.68 -4.06
N LEU A 87 1.09 -22.97 -3.52
CA LEU A 87 -0.13 -22.73 -4.29
C LEU A 87 0.29 -22.06 -5.61
N PRO A 88 -0.18 -22.56 -6.77
CA PRO A 88 0.12 -21.92 -8.06
C PRO A 88 -0.25 -20.44 -8.11
N GLU A 89 -1.17 -20.03 -7.25
CA GLU A 89 -1.66 -18.67 -7.10
C GLU A 89 -0.77 -17.79 -6.20
N LEU A 90 0.33 -18.34 -5.66
CA LEU A 90 1.28 -17.61 -4.82
C LEU A 90 2.68 -17.68 -5.39
N SER A 91 3.41 -16.58 -5.34
CA SER A 91 4.86 -16.60 -5.53
C SER A 91 5.55 -17.13 -4.25
N ILE A 92 6.80 -17.55 -4.40
CA ILE A 92 7.57 -18.18 -3.30
C ILE A 92 7.69 -17.26 -2.06
N GLU A 93 7.77 -15.97 -2.24
CA GLU A 93 7.85 -14.99 -1.14
C GLU A 93 6.54 -14.82 -0.36
N CYS A 94 5.44 -15.32 -0.88
CA CYS A 94 4.14 -15.33 -0.22
C CYS A 94 3.82 -16.61 0.52
N GLU A 95 4.66 -17.63 0.41
CA GLU A 95 4.45 -18.91 1.10
C GLU A 95 4.40 -18.74 2.62
N GLY A 96 3.38 -19.30 3.25
CA GLY A 96 3.14 -19.21 4.69
C GLY A 96 2.38 -17.95 5.12
N LEU A 97 2.25 -16.94 4.26
CA LEU A 97 1.45 -15.75 4.59
C LEU A 97 -0.05 -16.03 4.73
N GLU A 98 -0.55 -17.14 4.18
CA GLU A 98 -1.94 -17.60 4.36
C GLU A 98 -2.30 -17.87 5.82
N TYR A 99 -1.32 -18.20 6.67
CA TYR A 99 -1.53 -18.28 8.11
C TYR A 99 -1.78 -16.90 8.76
N GLY A 100 -1.36 -15.83 8.09
CA GLY A 100 -1.62 -14.44 8.43
C GLY A 100 -2.98 -13.91 7.97
N LEU A 101 -3.86 -14.72 7.37
CA LEU A 101 -5.20 -14.27 6.96
C LEU A 101 -5.97 -13.52 8.06
N PRO A 102 -5.91 -13.92 9.35
CA PRO A 102 -6.53 -13.12 10.41
C PRO A 102 -6.00 -11.68 10.49
N ALA A 103 -4.69 -11.47 10.29
CA ALA A 103 -4.08 -10.14 10.30
C ALA A 103 -4.63 -9.26 9.18
N TYR A 104 -4.78 -9.80 7.97
CA TYR A 104 -5.42 -9.10 6.85
C TYR A 104 -6.86 -8.68 7.18
N LEU A 105 -7.62 -9.53 7.88
CA LEU A 105 -9.00 -9.21 8.27
C LEU A 105 -9.07 -8.09 9.31
N TYR A 106 -8.14 -8.03 10.26
CA TYR A 106 -8.08 -6.94 11.23
C TYR A 106 -7.55 -5.66 10.61
N GLY A 107 -6.57 -5.72 9.71
CA GLY A 107 -6.08 -4.56 8.97
C GLY A 107 -7.18 -3.89 8.14
N LEU A 108 -7.90 -4.68 7.35
CA LEU A 108 -9.07 -4.19 6.61
C LEU A 108 -10.15 -3.66 7.54
N GLY A 109 -10.41 -4.33 8.66
CA GLY A 109 -11.40 -3.89 9.66
C GLY A 109 -11.11 -2.49 10.19
N GLY A 110 -9.84 -2.16 10.45
CA GLY A 110 -9.45 -0.83 10.88
C GLY A 110 -9.67 0.24 9.80
N MET A 111 -9.38 -0.09 8.55
CA MET A 111 -9.67 0.82 7.42
C MET A 111 -11.18 1.04 7.23
N MET A 112 -11.99 -0.02 7.36
CA MET A 112 -13.45 0.08 7.31
C MET A 112 -13.98 0.96 8.44
N GLU A 113 -13.44 0.84 9.65
CA GLU A 113 -13.81 1.70 10.77
C GLU A 113 -13.47 3.17 10.51
N ALA A 114 -12.26 3.44 9.99
CA ALA A 114 -11.86 4.78 9.59
C ALA A 114 -12.83 5.38 8.56
N ILE A 115 -13.19 4.62 7.53
CA ILE A 115 -14.11 5.02 6.47
C ILE A 115 -15.50 5.35 7.04
N ASP A 116 -16.02 4.52 7.95
CA ASP A 116 -17.32 4.77 8.61
C ASP A 116 -17.31 6.06 9.44
N GLN A 117 -16.19 6.34 10.15
CA GLN A 117 -16.05 7.58 10.90
C GLN A 117 -15.89 8.80 9.99
N MET A 118 -15.20 8.65 8.85
CA MET A 118 -15.10 9.68 7.82
C MET A 118 -16.46 9.99 7.19
N LYS A 119 -17.25 8.96 6.88
CA LYS A 119 -18.60 9.14 6.32
C LYS A 119 -19.56 9.86 7.29
N LYS A 120 -19.41 9.60 8.57
CA LYS A 120 -20.17 10.32 9.63
C LYS A 120 -19.68 11.74 9.90
N GLY A 121 -18.57 12.17 9.28
CA GLY A 121 -17.95 13.46 9.53
C GLY A 121 -17.20 13.57 10.87
N ASN A 122 -16.98 12.46 11.56
CA ASN A 122 -16.27 12.41 12.85
C ASN A 122 -14.75 12.39 12.69
N LEU A 123 -14.25 12.05 11.51
CA LEU A 123 -12.83 11.88 11.19
C LEU A 123 -12.53 12.43 9.81
N LYS A 124 -11.39 13.10 9.64
CA LYS A 124 -10.92 13.58 8.34
C LYS A 124 -9.68 12.83 7.86
N ARG A 125 -8.89 12.31 8.79
CA ARG A 125 -7.59 11.71 8.51
C ARG A 125 -7.37 10.49 9.38
N ALA A 126 -6.88 9.40 8.80
CA ALA A 126 -6.54 8.18 9.52
C ALA A 126 -5.24 7.58 9.02
N TYR A 127 -4.53 6.94 9.93
CA TYR A 127 -3.40 6.06 9.62
C TYR A 127 -3.67 4.66 10.15
N CYS A 128 -3.73 3.67 9.25
CA CYS A 128 -4.02 2.28 9.58
C CYS A 128 -2.82 1.39 9.27
N PHE A 129 -2.42 0.60 10.26
CA PHE A 129 -1.45 -0.46 10.04
C PHE A 129 -2.18 -1.74 9.57
N SER A 130 -1.71 -2.29 8.46
CA SER A 130 -2.22 -3.50 7.84
C SER A 130 -1.05 -4.29 7.24
N MET A 131 -1.27 -5.55 6.94
CA MET A 131 -0.36 -6.28 6.06
C MET A 131 -0.29 -5.58 4.70
N VAL A 132 0.89 -5.60 4.07
CA VAL A 132 1.10 -5.06 2.73
C VAL A 132 0.25 -5.79 1.70
N GLY A 133 -0.13 -5.11 0.62
CA GLY A 133 -1.08 -5.71 -0.30
C GLY A 133 -1.06 -5.19 -1.73
N HIS A 134 -0.24 -4.18 -2.07
CA HIS A 134 -0.33 -3.47 -3.34
C HIS A 134 0.07 -4.32 -4.57
N HIS A 135 0.81 -5.42 -4.36
CA HIS A 135 1.16 -6.40 -5.39
C HIS A 135 0.12 -7.51 -5.58
N ALA A 136 -0.83 -7.69 -4.65
CA ALA A 136 -1.81 -8.75 -4.78
C ALA A 136 -2.82 -8.44 -5.90
N TYR A 137 -2.89 -9.34 -6.90
CA TYR A 137 -3.88 -9.36 -7.96
C TYR A 137 -5.21 -9.96 -7.49
N SER A 138 -6.22 -9.94 -8.33
CA SER A 138 -7.52 -10.52 -7.97
C SER A 138 -7.49 -12.02 -7.67
N ASN A 139 -6.54 -12.76 -8.25
CA ASN A 139 -6.43 -14.21 -8.16
C ASN A 139 -5.01 -14.72 -7.94
N TRP A 140 -4.06 -13.84 -7.62
CA TRP A 140 -2.67 -14.19 -7.42
C TRP A 140 -1.99 -13.27 -6.42
N GLY A 141 -1.14 -13.84 -5.55
CA GLY A 141 -0.35 -13.12 -4.57
C GLY A 141 1.14 -13.20 -4.87
N HIS A 142 1.85 -12.07 -4.81
CA HIS A 142 3.30 -11.99 -4.95
C HIS A 142 3.86 -10.77 -4.20
N GLY A 143 5.18 -10.61 -4.17
CA GLY A 143 5.83 -9.47 -3.55
C GLY A 143 5.44 -9.30 -2.08
N TYR A 144 5.37 -10.38 -1.32
CA TYR A 144 4.90 -10.41 0.09
C TYR A 144 3.45 -9.96 0.28
N CYS A 145 2.67 -9.83 -0.79
CA CYS A 145 1.28 -9.39 -0.78
C CYS A 145 0.33 -10.56 -1.08
N LEU A 146 -0.39 -11.03 -0.06
CA LEU A 146 -1.35 -12.10 -0.19
C LEU A 146 -2.73 -11.59 -0.64
N LEU A 147 -3.22 -10.56 0.02
CA LEU A 147 -4.47 -9.86 -0.28
C LEU A 147 -4.18 -8.36 -0.38
N ASN A 148 -5.08 -7.61 -1.01
CA ASN A 148 -4.98 -6.16 -1.10
C ASN A 148 -5.97 -5.46 -0.17
N PRO A 149 -5.60 -5.18 1.10
CA PRO A 149 -6.52 -4.55 2.06
C PRO A 149 -6.95 -3.15 1.65
N LEU A 150 -6.03 -2.36 1.06
CA LEU A 150 -6.34 -0.98 0.68
C LEU A 150 -7.29 -0.94 -0.52
N ALA A 151 -7.14 -1.85 -1.49
CA ALA A 151 -8.10 -2.00 -2.59
C ALA A 151 -9.48 -2.44 -2.07
N ALA A 152 -9.53 -3.39 -1.12
CA ALA A 152 -10.77 -3.80 -0.47
C ALA A 152 -11.42 -2.67 0.33
N ALA A 153 -10.62 -1.84 0.99
CA ALA A 153 -11.09 -0.64 1.69
C ALA A 153 -11.66 0.41 0.72
N ALA A 154 -11.03 0.60 -0.45
CA ALA A 154 -11.57 1.49 -1.49
C ALA A 154 -12.95 1.01 -1.98
N ARG A 155 -13.11 -0.28 -2.25
CA ARG A 155 -14.43 -0.85 -2.58
C ARG A 155 -15.44 -0.70 -1.46
N TYR A 156 -15.01 -0.92 -0.22
CA TYR A 156 -15.88 -0.66 0.93
C TYR A 156 -16.32 0.80 1.01
N ALA A 157 -15.40 1.74 0.79
CA ALA A 157 -15.72 3.17 0.76
C ALA A 157 -16.75 3.50 -0.32
N GLN A 158 -16.67 2.89 -1.52
CA GLN A 158 -17.69 3.04 -2.56
C GLN A 158 -19.05 2.55 -2.08
N MET A 159 -19.12 1.43 -1.38
CA MET A 159 -20.38 0.92 -0.78
C MET A 159 -20.92 1.87 0.31
N GLN A 160 -20.07 2.67 0.95
CA GLN A 160 -20.48 3.73 1.90
C GLN A 160 -20.83 5.05 1.20
N GLY A 161 -20.76 5.13 -0.13
CA GLY A 161 -21.13 6.30 -0.92
C GLY A 161 -20.00 7.33 -1.10
N PHE A 162 -18.74 6.89 -1.09
CA PHE A 162 -17.62 7.63 -1.67
C PHE A 162 -17.47 7.18 -3.13
N GLU A 163 -17.94 7.96 -4.08
CA GLU A 163 -18.07 7.51 -5.47
C GLU A 163 -16.74 7.54 -6.22
N LYS A 164 -15.90 8.56 -5.97
CA LYS A 164 -14.64 8.81 -6.66
C LYS A 164 -13.46 8.70 -5.68
N ILE A 165 -12.59 7.73 -5.90
CA ILE A 165 -11.49 7.46 -4.99
C ILE A 165 -10.15 7.64 -5.70
N LEU A 166 -9.30 8.50 -5.13
CA LEU A 166 -7.91 8.63 -5.52
C LEU A 166 -7.07 7.70 -4.64
N MET A 167 -6.33 6.78 -5.25
CA MET A 167 -5.37 5.92 -4.59
C MET A 167 -3.95 6.38 -4.92
N ILE A 168 -3.16 6.68 -3.91
CA ILE A 168 -1.78 7.12 -4.03
C ILE A 168 -0.87 6.03 -3.47
N ASP A 169 0.21 5.73 -4.15
CA ASP A 169 1.22 4.78 -3.75
C ASP A 169 2.61 5.39 -3.99
N TRP A 170 3.43 5.45 -2.94
CA TRP A 170 4.82 5.89 -3.03
C TRP A 170 5.82 4.88 -2.46
N ASP A 171 5.42 3.61 -2.40
CA ASP A 171 6.33 2.51 -2.22
C ASP A 171 7.36 2.49 -3.37
N ILE A 172 8.58 2.01 -3.12
CA ILE A 172 9.60 1.94 -4.17
C ILE A 172 9.21 0.97 -5.29
N HIS A 173 8.38 -0.02 -4.97
CA HIS A 173 7.86 -0.98 -5.91
C HIS A 173 6.53 -0.50 -6.50
N HIS A 174 6.29 -0.84 -7.76
CA HIS A 174 5.04 -0.50 -8.42
C HIS A 174 3.85 -1.25 -7.81
N GLY A 175 2.79 -0.54 -7.47
CA GLY A 175 1.53 -1.13 -6.98
C GLY A 175 0.74 -1.82 -8.10
N ASP A 176 1.36 -2.79 -8.78
CA ASP A 176 0.87 -3.47 -9.98
C ASP A 176 -0.43 -4.24 -9.74
N GLY A 177 -0.56 -4.90 -8.57
CA GLY A 177 -1.78 -5.56 -8.17
C GLY A 177 -2.95 -4.58 -7.99
N THR A 178 -2.71 -3.45 -7.34
CA THR A 178 -3.72 -2.39 -7.19
C THR A 178 -4.14 -1.85 -8.55
N GLN A 179 -3.17 -1.54 -9.42
CA GLN A 179 -3.45 -1.06 -10.77
C GLN A 179 -4.24 -2.09 -11.59
N SER A 180 -3.89 -3.37 -11.52
CA SER A 180 -4.60 -4.45 -12.21
C SER A 180 -6.06 -4.58 -11.77
N ILE A 181 -6.31 -4.54 -10.44
CA ILE A 181 -7.67 -4.63 -9.87
C ILE A 181 -8.58 -3.52 -10.40
N PHE A 182 -8.04 -2.31 -10.60
CA PHE A 182 -8.82 -1.14 -10.97
C PHE A 182 -8.65 -0.68 -12.42
N SER A 183 -7.96 -1.47 -13.26
CA SER A 183 -7.60 -1.11 -14.65
C SER A 183 -8.78 -0.68 -15.54
N HIS A 184 -9.99 -1.13 -15.21
CA HIS A 184 -11.21 -0.83 -15.98
C HIS A 184 -12.25 -0.04 -15.18
N ASP A 185 -11.88 0.53 -14.05
CA ASP A 185 -12.79 1.27 -13.19
C ASP A 185 -12.57 2.78 -13.28
N PRO A 186 -13.42 3.54 -13.99
CA PRO A 186 -13.25 4.99 -14.14
C PRO A 186 -13.58 5.77 -12.87
N SER A 187 -14.04 5.12 -11.81
CA SER A 187 -14.33 5.74 -10.52
C SER A 187 -13.15 5.72 -9.55
N ILE A 188 -12.09 4.96 -9.89
CA ILE A 188 -10.84 4.89 -9.11
C ILE A 188 -9.68 5.37 -9.98
N TYR A 189 -8.87 6.26 -9.43
CA TYR A 189 -7.66 6.75 -10.07
C TYR A 189 -6.45 6.42 -9.21
N CYS A 190 -5.47 5.71 -9.78
CA CYS A 190 -4.26 5.32 -9.09
C CYS A 190 -3.08 6.19 -9.53
N ILE A 191 -2.34 6.75 -8.57
CA ILE A 191 -1.05 7.39 -8.80
C ILE A 191 0.02 6.56 -8.10
N SER A 192 0.99 6.03 -8.84
CA SER A 192 2.09 5.25 -8.29
C SER A 192 3.43 5.91 -8.62
N ILE A 193 4.24 6.17 -7.58
CA ILE A 193 5.60 6.70 -7.69
C ILE A 193 6.55 5.56 -7.33
N HIS A 194 7.29 5.02 -8.29
CA HIS A 194 8.05 3.79 -8.08
C HIS A 194 9.33 3.75 -8.91
N SER A 195 10.20 2.79 -8.63
CA SER A 195 11.40 2.55 -9.42
C SER A 195 11.06 2.10 -10.83
N ALA A 196 11.69 2.71 -11.83
CA ALA A 196 11.56 2.28 -13.23
C ALA A 196 12.19 0.91 -13.50
N VAL A 197 13.05 0.45 -12.60
CA VAL A 197 13.76 -0.85 -12.68
C VAL A 197 13.21 -1.86 -11.67
N ASP A 198 11.95 -1.74 -11.30
CA ASP A 198 11.31 -2.69 -10.39
C ASP A 198 11.20 -4.07 -11.06
N LEU A 199 11.88 -5.05 -10.46
CA LEU A 199 11.92 -6.43 -10.97
C LEU A 199 10.55 -7.13 -10.94
N TYR A 200 9.63 -6.70 -10.08
CA TYR A 200 8.28 -7.26 -10.01
C TYR A 200 7.46 -6.90 -11.24
N MET A 201 7.61 -5.69 -11.77
CA MET A 201 6.92 -5.27 -12.99
C MET A 201 7.21 -6.15 -14.18
N ALA A 202 8.47 -6.62 -14.34
CA ALA A 202 8.90 -7.41 -15.49
C ALA A 202 8.25 -8.79 -15.57
N LYS A 203 7.84 -9.34 -14.43
CA LYS A 203 7.38 -10.73 -14.34
C LYS A 203 5.87 -10.87 -14.17
N ALA A 204 5.23 -9.86 -13.65
CA ALA A 204 3.89 -9.99 -13.10
C ALA A 204 2.82 -9.20 -13.85
N SER A 205 3.18 -8.19 -14.61
CA SER A 205 2.19 -7.34 -15.29
C SER A 205 2.42 -7.27 -16.78
N ASP A 206 1.33 -7.14 -17.54
CA ASP A 206 1.37 -6.73 -18.96
C ASP A 206 1.88 -5.28 -19.14
N LEU A 207 2.24 -4.64 -18.02
CA LEU A 207 2.83 -3.30 -18.00
C LEU A 207 4.28 -3.39 -18.42
N LYS A 208 4.63 -2.73 -19.49
CA LYS A 208 6.01 -2.57 -19.90
C LYS A 208 6.72 -1.64 -18.90
N TYR A 209 7.98 -1.96 -18.56
CA TYR A 209 8.83 -1.04 -17.82
C TYR A 209 8.74 0.37 -18.40
N GLY A 210 8.72 1.37 -17.53
CA GLY A 210 8.76 2.75 -17.93
C GLY A 210 7.55 3.24 -18.73
N THR A 211 6.43 2.53 -18.73
CA THR A 211 5.20 3.12 -19.25
C THR A 211 4.75 4.23 -18.33
N THR A 212 5.34 5.38 -18.56
CA THR A 212 4.74 6.59 -18.06
C THR A 212 3.66 6.98 -19.02
N THR A 213 2.58 7.21 -18.48
CA THR A 213 1.89 8.39 -18.91
C THR A 213 1.25 8.99 -17.68
N ALA A 214 1.72 10.15 -17.29
CA ALA A 214 0.81 11.20 -16.90
C ALA A 214 -0.26 11.38 -18.01
N ALA A 215 -0.52 10.36 -18.76
CA ALA A 215 -1.41 10.36 -19.87
C ALA A 215 -2.70 9.73 -19.39
N LYS A 216 -3.71 10.50 -19.22
CA LYS A 216 -5.05 10.30 -19.79
C LYS A 216 -5.50 8.85 -20.12
N ALA A 217 -4.74 7.82 -19.75
CA ALA A 217 -5.18 6.46 -19.75
C ALA A 217 -6.17 6.31 -18.58
N VAL A 218 -7.31 5.76 -18.86
CA VAL A 218 -8.40 5.55 -17.92
C VAL A 218 -7.85 4.99 -16.62
N GLY A 219 -7.82 5.84 -15.56
CA GLY A 219 -7.64 5.38 -14.20
C GLY A 219 -6.23 5.32 -13.61
N HIS A 220 -5.11 5.63 -14.33
CA HIS A 220 -3.76 5.46 -13.76
C HIS A 220 -2.77 6.54 -14.17
N CYS A 221 -1.87 6.90 -13.23
CA CYS A 221 -0.70 7.74 -13.46
C CYS A 221 0.53 7.07 -12.83
N ASN A 222 1.46 6.59 -13.64
CA ASN A 222 2.72 6.03 -13.20
C ASN A 222 3.83 7.08 -13.29
N ILE A 223 4.58 7.27 -12.22
CA ILE A 223 5.69 8.21 -12.10
C ILE A 223 6.97 7.40 -11.83
N PRO A 224 7.58 6.78 -12.85
CA PRO A 224 8.75 5.95 -12.66
C PRO A 224 9.99 6.79 -12.42
N ILE A 225 10.72 6.41 -11.39
CA ILE A 225 11.98 7.05 -11.00
C ILE A 225 13.14 6.23 -11.55
N LEU A 226 14.05 6.89 -12.25
CA LEU A 226 15.32 6.35 -12.64
C LEU A 226 16.43 7.27 -12.15
N ASN A 227 17.29 6.76 -11.28
CA ASN A 227 18.45 7.50 -10.85
C ASN A 227 19.46 7.56 -12.01
N THR A 228 19.97 8.74 -12.31
CA THR A 228 20.96 8.99 -13.37
C THR A 228 22.30 8.28 -13.14
N SER A 229 22.53 7.68 -11.97
CA SER A 229 23.69 6.81 -11.75
C SER A 229 23.55 5.42 -12.41
N PHE A 230 22.34 5.02 -12.83
CA PHE A 230 22.19 3.90 -13.76
C PHE A 230 22.54 4.37 -15.15
N SER A 231 23.49 3.67 -15.78
CA SER A 231 23.96 4.03 -17.11
C SER A 231 22.82 3.96 -18.14
N VAL A 232 22.96 4.72 -19.21
CA VAL A 232 22.07 4.64 -20.39
C VAL A 232 21.94 3.20 -20.86
N ASP A 233 22.97 2.39 -20.68
CA ASP A 233 23.04 0.98 -21.06
C ASP A 233 21.95 0.13 -20.38
N ILE A 234 21.64 0.37 -19.10
CA ILE A 234 20.57 -0.38 -18.40
C ILE A 234 19.20 -0.05 -18.99
N VAL A 235 18.96 1.19 -19.38
CA VAL A 235 17.71 1.60 -20.02
C VAL A 235 17.50 0.84 -21.33
N GLU A 236 18.57 0.69 -22.13
CA GLU A 236 18.54 -0.05 -23.39
C GLU A 236 18.44 -1.56 -23.16
N GLU A 237 19.24 -2.13 -22.25
CA GLU A 237 19.22 -3.56 -21.94
C GLU A 237 17.88 -4.06 -21.43
N LEU A 238 17.18 -3.25 -20.61
CA LEU A 238 15.85 -3.56 -20.08
C LEU A 238 14.71 -3.15 -21.03
N GLY A 239 15.03 -2.51 -22.16
CA GLY A 239 14.03 -2.03 -23.12
C GLY A 239 13.07 -0.99 -22.50
N LEU A 240 13.56 -0.20 -21.54
CA LEU A 240 12.75 0.82 -20.87
C LEU A 240 12.37 1.92 -21.86
N THR A 241 11.10 2.27 -21.88
CA THR A 241 10.58 3.32 -22.78
C THR A 241 9.74 4.32 -21.98
N GLY A 242 9.74 5.58 -22.46
CA GLY A 242 8.94 6.63 -21.84
C GLY A 242 9.80 7.67 -21.13
N LYS A 243 9.18 8.44 -20.23
CA LYS A 243 9.83 9.48 -19.47
C LYS A 243 10.10 9.02 -18.05
N PHE A 244 11.32 9.19 -17.59
CA PHE A 244 11.76 8.90 -16.24
C PHE A 244 12.08 10.18 -15.50
N TYR A 245 11.99 10.13 -14.18
CA TYR A 245 12.19 11.28 -13.31
C TYR A 245 13.26 10.96 -12.25
N SER A 246 14.00 11.96 -11.82
CA SER A 246 14.78 11.87 -10.59
C SER A 246 13.84 11.86 -9.36
N GLY A 247 14.37 11.48 -8.19
CA GLY A 247 13.59 11.49 -6.97
C GLY A 247 12.98 12.86 -6.63
N HIS A 248 13.72 13.94 -6.88
CA HIS A 248 13.19 15.31 -6.65
C HIS A 248 12.17 15.74 -7.71
N GLU A 249 12.40 15.42 -8.98
CA GLU A 249 11.44 15.72 -10.03
C GLU A 249 10.13 14.97 -9.83
N SER A 250 10.18 13.72 -9.36
CA SER A 250 8.99 12.90 -9.14
C SER A 250 8.02 13.53 -8.15
N ILE A 251 8.49 14.23 -7.12
CA ILE A 251 7.66 14.96 -6.16
C ILE A 251 6.91 16.11 -6.85
N ASN A 252 7.58 16.84 -7.74
CA ASN A 252 6.95 17.92 -8.50
C ASN A 252 5.92 17.37 -9.50
N ILE A 253 6.25 16.27 -10.18
CA ILE A 253 5.32 15.59 -11.11
C ILE A 253 4.12 15.03 -10.35
N PHE A 254 4.33 14.46 -9.17
CA PHE A 254 3.25 14.01 -8.29
C PHE A 254 2.31 15.17 -7.92
N GLN A 255 2.84 16.31 -7.51
CA GLN A 255 2.03 17.51 -7.22
C GLN A 255 1.22 17.94 -8.46
N GLN A 256 1.85 18.01 -9.63
CA GLN A 256 1.17 18.36 -10.88
C GLN A 256 0.08 17.34 -11.26
N SER A 257 0.31 16.04 -11.01
CA SER A 257 -0.69 15.01 -11.33
C SER A 257 -1.96 15.15 -10.47
N LEU A 258 -1.84 15.64 -9.22
CA LEU A 258 -3.00 15.97 -8.38
C LEU A 258 -3.79 17.18 -8.90
N ASP A 259 -3.15 18.07 -9.66
CA ASP A 259 -3.83 19.22 -10.29
C ASP A 259 -4.57 18.83 -11.58
N CYS A 260 -4.25 17.66 -12.15
CA CYS A 260 -4.75 17.19 -13.44
C CYS A 260 -5.69 15.98 -13.32
N LEU A 261 -6.26 15.71 -12.14
CA LEU A 261 -7.20 14.60 -11.95
C LEU A 261 -8.42 14.74 -12.89
N PRO A 262 -8.96 13.61 -13.40
CA PRO A 262 -10.11 13.63 -14.32
C PRO A 262 -11.42 14.06 -13.62
N TRP A 263 -11.43 14.05 -12.28
CA TRP A 263 -12.57 14.40 -11.42
C TRP A 263 -12.10 14.76 -10.00
N GLN A 264 -12.99 15.28 -9.18
CA GLN A 264 -12.72 15.53 -7.77
C GLN A 264 -12.91 14.25 -6.95
N PRO A 265 -11.92 13.83 -6.15
CA PRO A 265 -12.07 12.67 -5.29
C PRO A 265 -12.96 12.97 -4.07
N ASP A 266 -13.75 11.98 -3.68
CA ASP A 266 -14.52 11.99 -2.43
C ASP A 266 -13.71 11.43 -1.26
N LEU A 267 -12.71 10.60 -1.57
CA LEU A 267 -11.77 10.02 -0.63
C LEU A 267 -10.39 9.89 -1.29
N ILE A 268 -9.35 10.22 -0.54
CA ILE A 268 -7.97 9.92 -0.92
C ILE A 268 -7.48 8.76 -0.05
N THR A 269 -6.86 7.74 -0.64
CA THR A 269 -6.16 6.70 0.07
C THR A 269 -4.67 6.73 -0.27
N ILE A 270 -3.82 6.36 0.70
CA ILE A 270 -2.37 6.32 0.54
C ILE A 270 -1.87 4.94 0.93
N PHE A 271 -1.13 4.27 0.06
CA PHE A 271 -0.22 3.20 0.43
C PHE A 271 1.14 3.84 0.69
N SER A 272 1.47 3.98 1.97
CA SER A 272 2.66 4.73 2.39
C SER A 272 3.85 3.80 2.60
N GLY A 273 4.54 3.42 1.52
CA GLY A 273 5.80 2.69 1.57
C GLY A 273 6.94 3.60 2.01
N TYR A 274 7.87 3.06 2.79
CA TYR A 274 9.03 3.78 3.33
C TYR A 274 10.36 3.19 2.83
N ASP A 275 10.32 2.13 2.04
CA ASP A 275 11.44 1.56 1.33
C ASP A 275 12.01 2.49 0.26
N SER A 276 11.23 3.45 -0.22
CA SER A 276 11.69 4.56 -1.05
C SER A 276 12.61 5.55 -0.32
N HIS A 277 12.85 5.41 0.99
CA HIS A 277 13.84 6.21 1.72
C HIS A 277 15.27 5.88 1.27
N ARG A 278 16.14 6.92 1.15
CA ARG A 278 17.53 6.78 0.69
C ARG A 278 18.40 5.83 1.53
N ASP A 279 18.05 5.64 2.80
CA ASP A 279 18.75 4.73 3.71
C ASP A 279 18.10 3.34 3.76
N ASP A 280 17.11 3.08 2.90
CA ASP A 280 16.49 1.80 2.59
C ASP A 280 16.74 1.46 1.10
N CYS A 281 15.80 0.90 0.38
CA CYS A 281 15.93 0.59 -1.05
C CYS A 281 16.02 1.85 -1.93
N GLY A 282 15.54 2.99 -1.46
CA GLY A 282 15.59 4.26 -2.18
C GLY A 282 16.98 4.86 -2.39
N LYS A 283 18.04 4.29 -1.81
CA LYS A 283 19.41 4.79 -1.97
C LYS A 283 19.83 4.95 -3.44
N CYS A 284 19.50 3.97 -4.24
CA CYS A 284 19.87 3.94 -5.66
C CYS A 284 18.78 4.50 -6.59
N THR A 285 17.64 4.89 -6.06
CA THR A 285 16.46 5.25 -6.85
C THR A 285 15.95 6.65 -6.52
N THR A 286 15.31 6.83 -5.38
CA THR A 286 14.65 8.10 -5.04
C THR A 286 15.59 9.11 -4.41
N GLY A 287 16.48 8.65 -3.56
CA GLY A 287 17.29 9.50 -2.68
C GLY A 287 16.47 10.23 -1.59
N TRP A 288 15.20 9.87 -1.38
CA TRP A 288 14.30 10.55 -0.45
C TRP A 288 14.74 10.41 1.00
N THR A 289 14.42 11.44 1.77
CA THR A 289 14.67 11.56 3.20
C THR A 289 13.36 11.71 3.97
N ASN A 290 13.41 11.74 5.28
CA ASN A 290 12.22 12.04 6.10
C ASN A 290 11.54 13.37 5.71
N ALA A 291 12.30 14.36 5.25
CA ALA A 291 11.72 15.63 4.79
C ALA A 291 10.88 15.47 3.51
N ASP A 292 11.25 14.54 2.64
CA ASP A 292 10.50 14.26 1.42
C ASP A 292 9.19 13.55 1.72
N PHE A 293 9.16 12.63 2.69
CA PHE A 293 7.89 12.02 3.18
C PHE A 293 6.97 13.06 3.84
N CYS A 294 7.54 14.01 4.58
CA CYS A 294 6.78 15.16 5.07
C CYS A 294 6.17 15.93 3.91
N LYS A 295 6.97 16.28 2.90
CA LYS A 295 6.54 17.04 1.73
C LYS A 295 5.47 16.32 0.91
N LEU A 296 5.64 15.02 0.65
CA LEU A 296 4.61 14.20 -0.03
C LEU A 296 3.29 14.22 0.73
N THR A 297 3.36 14.11 2.06
CA THR A 297 2.18 14.15 2.92
C THR A 297 1.49 15.51 2.87
N GLU A 298 2.24 16.60 2.93
CA GLU A 298 1.71 17.97 2.81
C GLU A 298 1.02 18.20 1.48
N ILE A 299 1.61 17.73 0.36
CA ILE A 299 1.01 17.81 -0.98
C ILE A 299 -0.36 17.12 -1.00
N VAL A 300 -0.47 15.93 -0.39
CA VAL A 300 -1.76 15.24 -0.29
C VAL A 300 -2.74 16.02 0.58
N LEU A 301 -2.29 16.57 1.70
CA LEU A 301 -3.15 17.30 2.63
C LEU A 301 -3.65 18.63 2.00
N ASP A 302 -2.85 19.28 1.18
CA ASP A 302 -3.31 20.42 0.37
C ASP A 302 -4.39 20.01 -0.65
N ALA A 303 -4.22 18.84 -1.27
CA ALA A 303 -5.25 18.26 -2.14
C ALA A 303 -6.54 17.95 -1.37
N THR A 304 -6.45 17.38 -0.15
CA THR A 304 -7.64 17.11 0.69
C THR A 304 -8.42 18.39 1.04
N LYS A 305 -7.72 19.50 1.30
CA LYS A 305 -8.37 20.81 1.53
C LYS A 305 -9.05 21.33 0.26
N ARG A 306 -8.35 21.26 -0.88
CA ARG A 306 -8.87 21.69 -2.19
C ARG A 306 -10.13 20.94 -2.56
N TYR A 307 -10.10 19.60 -2.41
CA TYR A 307 -11.20 18.72 -2.79
C TYR A 307 -12.24 18.53 -1.68
N ARG A 308 -11.94 19.00 -0.46
CA ARG A 308 -12.80 18.84 0.73
C ARG A 308 -13.13 17.37 1.03
N CYS A 309 -12.16 16.49 0.87
CA CYS A 309 -12.31 15.06 1.08
C CYS A 309 -11.39 14.56 2.20
N PRO A 310 -11.75 13.46 2.88
CA PRO A 310 -10.89 12.82 3.88
C PRO A 310 -9.73 12.05 3.23
N VAL A 311 -8.75 11.68 4.06
CA VAL A 311 -7.63 10.83 3.66
C VAL A 311 -7.41 9.67 4.62
N LEU A 312 -7.29 8.46 4.06
CA LEU A 312 -6.93 7.22 4.74
C LEU A 312 -5.54 6.78 4.28
N SER A 313 -4.57 6.75 5.18
CA SER A 313 -3.25 6.19 4.90
C SER A 313 -3.10 4.78 5.47
N SER A 314 -2.60 3.87 4.66
CA SER A 314 -2.19 2.52 5.04
C SER A 314 -0.68 2.42 5.06
N HIS A 315 -0.12 1.71 6.05
CA HIS A 315 1.30 1.38 6.09
C HIS A 315 1.68 0.52 4.87
N GLY A 316 2.79 0.84 4.22
CA GLY A 316 3.34 0.12 3.07
C GLY A 316 4.67 -0.58 3.39
N GLY A 317 5.54 -0.74 2.38
CA GLY A 317 6.84 -1.39 2.49
C GLY A 317 7.87 -0.62 3.33
N GLY A 318 9.01 -1.25 3.54
CA GLY A 318 10.17 -0.77 4.27
C GLY A 318 10.91 -1.92 4.94
N TYR A 319 12.24 -1.96 4.81
CA TYR A 319 13.05 -3.14 5.17
C TYR A 319 14.05 -2.86 6.30
N ARG A 320 14.25 -1.60 6.66
CA ARG A 320 15.18 -1.18 7.73
C ARG A 320 14.41 -0.53 8.87
N LEU A 321 14.20 -1.29 9.97
CA LEU A 321 13.36 -0.90 11.11
C LEU A 321 13.52 0.57 11.55
N PRO A 322 14.72 1.08 11.87
CA PRO A 322 14.86 2.45 12.35
C PRO A 322 14.50 3.50 11.28
N VAL A 323 14.74 3.20 10.00
CA VAL A 323 14.45 4.07 8.87
C VAL A 323 12.94 4.09 8.61
N THR A 324 12.34 2.92 8.48
CA THR A 324 10.89 2.76 8.28
C THR A 324 10.09 3.44 9.38
N VAL A 325 10.47 3.23 10.65
CA VAL A 325 9.76 3.83 11.79
C VAL A 325 9.92 5.35 11.79
N ALA A 326 11.13 5.87 11.55
CA ALA A 326 11.36 7.32 11.54
C ALA A 326 10.56 8.02 10.43
N ALA A 327 10.59 7.48 9.21
CA ALA A 327 9.85 8.03 8.08
C ALA A 327 8.32 7.95 8.30
N ALA A 328 7.82 6.82 8.81
CA ALA A 328 6.41 6.64 9.12
C ALA A 328 5.94 7.61 10.22
N VAL A 329 6.74 7.82 11.27
CA VAL A 329 6.43 8.78 12.34
C VAL A 329 6.32 10.20 11.78
N VAL A 330 7.23 10.60 10.88
CA VAL A 330 7.16 11.92 10.22
C VAL A 330 5.87 12.04 9.41
N HIS A 331 5.56 11.06 8.57
CA HIS A 331 4.31 11.01 7.80
C HIS A 331 3.07 11.15 8.70
N VAL A 332 2.97 10.32 9.74
CA VAL A 332 1.82 10.30 10.65
C VAL A 332 1.68 11.60 11.44
N LYS A 333 2.80 12.15 11.94
CA LYS A 333 2.78 13.45 12.63
C LYS A 333 2.33 14.56 11.71
N THR A 334 2.77 14.56 10.46
CA THR A 334 2.31 15.52 9.43
C THR A 334 0.81 15.35 9.18
N LEU A 335 0.31 14.12 8.99
CA LEU A 335 -1.13 13.85 8.88
C LEU A 335 -1.93 14.41 10.07
N ALA A 336 -1.41 14.24 11.29
CA ALA A 336 -2.12 14.61 12.51
C ALA A 336 -2.16 16.12 12.75
N THR A 337 -1.05 16.83 12.47
CA THR A 337 -0.84 18.22 12.91
C THR A 337 -1.02 19.26 11.82
N TYR A 338 -1.17 18.86 10.57
CA TYR A 338 -1.32 19.78 9.44
C TYR A 338 -2.58 20.66 9.56
N ARG A 339 -2.41 21.99 9.46
CA ARG A 339 -3.47 22.99 9.64
C ARG A 339 -3.98 23.54 8.32
#